data_1ee02872b3ed68e4eeb7c124e4e5b925
#
_entry.id   1ee02872b3ed68e4eeb7c124e4e5b925
#
_cell.length_a   1.000
_cell.length_b   1.000
_cell.length_c   1.000
_cell.angle_alpha   90.00
_cell.angle_beta   90.00
_cell.angle_gamma   90.00
#
_symmetry.space_group_name_H-M   'P 1'
#
loop_
_entity.id
_entity.type
_entity.pdbx_description
1 polymer ?
#
loop_
_entity_poly.entity_id
_entity_poly.type
_entity_poly.pdbx_seq_one_letter_code
_entity_poly.pdbx_strand_id
1 'polypeptide(L)'
;MSSPGDRRPTAGAAERFEDLLNRVVPRGSGILVLLVVSTVLIGAAIWIFPVDAPLVTLLVPLVVASLMLGPRQLPWFVVFVLLVLALVVPTQAEISIRIALTVVIMFGLGFLVLLFSFRRSRLGVAGIQGEQMFVDLRDRILRQGGIPALPEQWYVAAELRSAGGTPFAGDFIVASRVGERLEVAVVDVSGKGQGAGTRALLLSGAIGGLLSALPPRDFLAAANTYLLRQDWEEGFATAIHLSLDLTTGRYELRAAGHPPAALRHAGSGRWEVIETEGPILGLIEGTTYAATSGEMRSGDALLLYTDGMVETRTRDIGSGIDKMLGQAERLLRGDFEGGAARIIESIGSRNDDRALLLVHRR
;
A
#
# COMPACT_ATOMS: atom_id res chain seq x y z
N MET A 1 38.78 -46.32 -11.16
CA MET A 1 37.70 -45.77 -11.99
C MET A 1 37.49 -44.32 -11.57
N SER A 2 37.89 -43.42 -12.46
CA SER A 2 38.07 -41.98 -12.21
C SER A 2 36.77 -41.23 -12.28
N SER A 3 36.52 -40.32 -11.31
CA SER A 3 35.40 -39.38 -11.30
C SER A 3 35.62 -38.25 -12.32
N PRO A 4 34.59 -37.80 -13.07
CA PRO A 4 34.72 -36.66 -13.98
C PRO A 4 34.55 -35.33 -13.27
N GLY A 5 35.44 -34.40 -13.58
CA GLY A 5 35.57 -33.08 -12.99
C GLY A 5 34.38 -32.15 -13.22
N ASP A 6 34.07 -31.43 -12.19
CA ASP A 6 33.14 -30.28 -12.12
C ASP A 6 33.78 -29.09 -12.88
N ARG A 7 33.30 -28.80 -14.07
CA ARG A 7 33.61 -27.59 -14.82
C ARG A 7 32.62 -26.51 -14.42
N ARG A 8 33.01 -25.60 -13.54
CA ARG A 8 32.28 -24.35 -13.30
C ARG A 8 32.22 -23.53 -14.60
N PRO A 9 31.06 -23.00 -14.99
CA PRO A 9 30.98 -22.11 -16.14
C PRO A 9 31.72 -20.80 -15.85
N THR A 10 32.57 -20.38 -16.74
CA THR A 10 33.28 -19.08 -16.69
C THR A 10 32.26 -17.97 -16.86
N ALA A 11 32.08 -17.16 -15.83
CA ALA A 11 31.25 -15.96 -15.88
C ALA A 11 31.67 -15.09 -17.08
N GLY A 12 30.68 -14.70 -17.89
CA GLY A 12 30.89 -13.92 -19.11
C GLY A 12 31.48 -12.53 -18.81
N ALA A 13 32.11 -11.91 -19.80
CA ALA A 13 32.69 -10.56 -19.65
C ALA A 13 31.69 -9.51 -19.15
N ALA A 14 30.42 -9.68 -19.46
CA ALA A 14 29.31 -8.83 -18.98
C ALA A 14 29.07 -8.96 -17.46
N GLU A 15 29.07 -10.18 -16.91
CA GLU A 15 28.91 -10.42 -15.46
C GLU A 15 30.10 -9.87 -14.66
N ARG A 16 31.32 -9.99 -15.18
CA ARG A 16 32.50 -9.39 -14.53
C ARG A 16 32.49 -7.88 -14.58
N PHE A 17 31.93 -7.28 -15.62
CA PHE A 17 31.79 -5.83 -15.75
C PHE A 17 30.71 -5.29 -14.80
N GLU A 18 29.58 -5.99 -14.67
CA GLU A 18 28.53 -5.68 -13.68
C GLU A 18 29.03 -5.82 -12.23
N ASP A 19 29.82 -6.86 -11.94
CA ASP A 19 30.40 -7.06 -10.61
C ASP A 19 31.44 -5.99 -10.26
N LEU A 20 32.21 -5.53 -11.24
CA LEU A 20 33.18 -4.43 -11.09
C LEU A 20 32.45 -3.09 -10.87
N LEU A 21 31.41 -2.81 -11.65
CA LEU A 21 30.55 -1.63 -11.47
C LEU A 21 29.88 -1.61 -10.09
N ASN A 22 29.36 -2.74 -9.62
CA ASN A 22 28.70 -2.86 -8.32
C ASN A 22 29.67 -2.75 -7.13
N ARG A 23 30.96 -3.04 -7.30
CA ARG A 23 32.01 -2.89 -6.26
C ARG A 23 32.61 -1.49 -6.20
N VAL A 24 32.67 -0.79 -7.33
CA VAL A 24 33.38 0.51 -7.42
C VAL A 24 32.44 1.68 -7.14
N VAL A 25 31.13 1.50 -7.30
CA VAL A 25 30.16 2.59 -7.18
C VAL A 25 29.06 2.25 -6.18
N PRO A 26 29.02 2.86 -4.99
CA PRO A 26 27.86 2.80 -4.11
C PRO A 26 26.63 3.25 -4.92
N ARG A 27 25.56 2.48 -4.92
CA ARG A 27 24.35 2.63 -5.78
C ARG A 27 23.74 4.02 -5.92
N GLY A 28 24.16 5.02 -5.09
CA GLY A 28 23.73 6.43 -5.20
C GLY A 28 24.75 7.37 -5.87
N SER A 29 26.05 7.03 -5.87
CA SER A 29 27.11 7.91 -6.38
C SER A 29 27.40 7.72 -7.88
N GLY A 30 27.11 6.55 -8.43
CA GLY A 30 27.42 6.26 -9.84
C GLY A 30 26.61 7.05 -10.83
N ILE A 31 25.32 7.22 -10.54
CA ILE A 31 24.42 8.03 -11.36
C ILE A 31 24.87 9.51 -11.34
N LEU A 32 25.26 10.01 -10.17
CA LEU A 32 25.78 11.38 -10.03
C LEU A 32 27.06 11.56 -10.84
N VAL A 33 28.01 10.64 -10.74
CA VAL A 33 29.27 10.69 -11.53
C VAL A 33 28.98 10.65 -13.01
N LEU A 34 28.10 9.75 -13.48
CA LEU A 34 27.70 9.68 -14.88
C LEU A 34 27.10 10.99 -15.39
N LEU A 35 26.21 11.60 -14.59
CA LEU A 35 25.56 12.86 -14.91
C LEU A 35 26.56 14.03 -14.93
N VAL A 36 27.51 14.08 -14.00
CA VAL A 36 28.58 15.09 -13.98
C VAL A 36 29.46 14.94 -15.22
N VAL A 37 29.91 13.72 -15.53
CA VAL A 37 30.73 13.46 -16.73
C VAL A 37 29.98 13.82 -18.00
N SER A 38 28.71 13.43 -18.13
CA SER A 38 27.89 13.79 -19.30
C SER A 38 27.71 15.31 -19.44
N THR A 39 27.49 16.02 -18.35
CA THR A 39 27.38 17.49 -18.35
C THR A 39 28.68 18.17 -18.78
N VAL A 40 29.83 17.68 -18.28
CA VAL A 40 31.14 18.19 -18.68
C VAL A 40 31.41 17.93 -20.17
N LEU A 41 31.10 16.73 -20.67
CA LEU A 41 31.27 16.41 -22.09
C LEU A 41 30.39 17.28 -23.00
N ILE A 42 29.13 17.48 -22.61
CA ILE A 42 28.23 18.38 -23.33
C ILE A 42 28.75 19.82 -23.30
N GLY A 43 29.18 20.31 -22.11
CA GLY A 43 29.79 21.64 -21.99
C GLY A 43 31.03 21.81 -22.84
N ALA A 44 31.93 20.82 -22.87
CA ALA A 44 33.12 20.81 -23.72
C ALA A 44 32.75 20.79 -25.22
N ALA A 45 31.75 20.03 -25.62
CA ALA A 45 31.27 20.01 -27.01
C ALA A 45 30.73 21.37 -27.43
N ILE A 46 29.97 22.06 -26.59
CA ILE A 46 29.46 23.41 -26.86
C ILE A 46 30.59 24.39 -26.91
N TRP A 47 31.64 24.26 -26.07
CA TRP A 47 32.83 25.13 -26.08
C TRP A 47 33.62 24.99 -27.38
N ILE A 48 33.81 23.75 -27.87
CA ILE A 48 34.60 23.46 -29.09
C ILE A 48 33.79 23.75 -30.37
N PHE A 49 32.48 23.49 -30.35
CA PHE A 49 31.58 23.60 -31.50
C PHE A 49 30.39 24.54 -31.18
N PRO A 50 30.64 25.84 -30.96
CA PRO A 50 29.62 26.77 -30.49
C PRO A 50 28.45 27.01 -31.45
N VAL A 51 28.63 26.71 -32.74
CA VAL A 51 27.59 26.85 -33.77
C VAL A 51 26.75 25.62 -33.91
N ASP A 52 27.34 24.42 -33.78
CA ASP A 52 26.68 23.14 -34.05
C ASP A 52 26.07 22.50 -32.81
N ALA A 53 26.62 22.76 -31.61
CA ALA A 53 26.13 22.20 -30.36
C ALA A 53 25.24 23.21 -29.63
N PRO A 54 23.91 22.99 -29.61
CA PRO A 54 22.97 23.92 -28.99
C PRO A 54 23.03 23.88 -27.45
N LEU A 55 22.99 25.05 -26.79
CA LEU A 55 22.98 25.19 -25.32
C LEU A 55 21.85 24.37 -24.64
N VAL A 56 20.74 24.19 -25.34
CA VAL A 56 19.58 23.42 -24.83
C VAL A 56 19.90 21.96 -24.49
N THR A 57 20.99 21.40 -25.02
CA THR A 57 21.43 20.03 -24.71
C THR A 57 21.79 19.82 -23.24
N LEU A 58 22.16 20.90 -22.51
CA LEU A 58 22.37 20.87 -21.05
C LEU A 58 21.07 20.60 -20.26
N LEU A 59 19.92 20.73 -20.92
CA LEU A 59 18.63 20.39 -20.31
C LEU A 59 18.50 18.88 -20.06
N VAL A 60 19.11 18.05 -20.89
CA VAL A 60 19.05 16.59 -20.80
C VAL A 60 19.58 16.07 -19.45
N PRO A 61 20.82 16.36 -19.04
CA PRO A 61 21.31 15.92 -17.73
C PRO A 61 20.53 16.55 -16.57
N LEU A 62 20.01 17.76 -16.72
CA LEU A 62 19.19 18.41 -15.69
C LEU A 62 17.87 17.68 -15.45
N VAL A 63 17.16 17.29 -16.53
CA VAL A 63 15.91 16.54 -16.44
C VAL A 63 16.15 15.14 -15.88
N VAL A 64 17.16 14.43 -16.38
CA VAL A 64 17.51 13.08 -15.88
C VAL A 64 17.88 13.15 -14.40
N ALA A 65 18.64 14.16 -13.99
CA ALA A 65 18.99 14.37 -12.57
C ALA A 65 17.76 14.59 -11.70
N SER A 66 16.76 15.34 -12.17
CA SER A 66 15.54 15.62 -11.42
C SER A 66 14.71 14.34 -11.13
N LEU A 67 14.84 13.33 -11.98
CA LEU A 67 14.17 12.03 -11.83
C LEU A 67 14.97 11.03 -10.99
N MET A 68 16.31 11.06 -11.08
CA MET A 68 17.17 10.02 -10.53
C MET A 68 17.95 10.41 -9.27
N LEU A 69 18.23 11.70 -9.06
CA LEU A 69 18.99 12.14 -7.89
C LEU A 69 18.11 12.41 -6.69
N GLY A 70 18.61 12.02 -5.52
CA GLY A 70 17.98 12.31 -4.23
C GLY A 70 18.07 13.79 -3.83
N PRO A 71 17.26 14.23 -2.83
CA PRO A 71 17.14 15.64 -2.44
C PRO A 71 18.42 16.27 -1.90
N ARG A 72 19.39 15.48 -1.45
CA ARG A 72 20.69 15.95 -0.98
C ARG A 72 21.67 16.24 -2.11
N GLN A 73 21.60 15.51 -3.22
CA GLN A 73 22.53 15.61 -4.35
C GLN A 73 22.00 16.53 -5.44
N LEU A 74 20.69 16.54 -5.67
CA LEU A 74 20.03 17.28 -6.74
C LEU A 74 20.31 18.78 -6.70
N PRO A 75 20.24 19.51 -5.57
CA PRO A 75 20.54 20.96 -5.54
C PRO A 75 21.97 21.28 -5.99
N TRP A 76 22.93 20.51 -5.54
CA TRP A 76 24.35 20.70 -5.91
C TRP A 76 24.57 20.43 -7.41
N PHE A 77 23.89 19.42 -7.94
CA PHE A 77 23.99 19.12 -9.36
C PHE A 77 23.33 20.22 -10.23
N VAL A 78 22.17 20.75 -9.82
CA VAL A 78 21.53 21.88 -10.52
C VAL A 78 22.46 23.10 -10.56
N VAL A 79 23.07 23.47 -9.41
CA VAL A 79 24.05 24.57 -9.35
C VAL A 79 25.22 24.28 -10.28
N PHE A 80 25.72 23.04 -10.32
CA PHE A 80 26.81 22.65 -11.21
C PHE A 80 26.45 22.84 -12.69
N VAL A 81 25.26 22.39 -13.13
CA VAL A 81 24.78 22.55 -14.51
C VAL A 81 24.67 24.06 -14.88
N LEU A 82 24.13 24.87 -13.97
CA LEU A 82 24.01 26.30 -14.17
C LEU A 82 25.38 27.01 -14.24
N LEU A 83 26.37 26.53 -13.48
CA LEU A 83 27.76 27.01 -13.59
C LEU A 83 28.38 26.66 -14.94
N VAL A 84 28.20 25.42 -15.42
CA VAL A 84 28.65 25.00 -16.76
C VAL A 84 27.99 25.86 -17.83
N LEU A 85 26.70 26.14 -17.73
CA LEU A 85 25.98 27.02 -18.62
C LEU A 85 26.60 28.45 -18.61
N ALA A 86 26.85 29.02 -17.43
CA ALA A 86 27.45 30.36 -17.28
C ALA A 86 28.86 30.43 -17.87
N LEU A 87 29.64 29.35 -17.82
CA LEU A 87 30.98 29.28 -18.44
C LEU A 87 30.93 29.19 -19.96
N VAL A 88 29.90 28.54 -20.51
CA VAL A 88 29.80 28.28 -21.96
C VAL A 88 29.10 29.43 -22.71
N VAL A 89 28.19 30.18 -22.08
CA VAL A 89 27.47 31.30 -22.70
C VAL A 89 28.43 32.35 -23.31
N PRO A 90 29.54 32.77 -22.65
CA PRO A 90 30.46 33.77 -23.21
C PRO A 90 31.22 33.28 -24.46
N THR A 91 31.26 31.98 -24.75
CA THR A 91 31.94 31.45 -25.94
C THR A 91 31.11 31.58 -27.22
N GLN A 92 29.84 31.97 -27.08
CA GLN A 92 28.95 32.14 -28.22
C GLN A 92 29.30 33.47 -28.94
N ALA A 93 29.49 33.38 -30.25
CA ALA A 93 29.97 34.49 -31.08
C ALA A 93 29.04 35.73 -31.05
N GLU A 94 27.72 35.51 -30.91
CA GLU A 94 26.70 36.54 -30.78
C GLU A 94 25.63 36.14 -29.80
N ILE A 95 25.27 37.02 -28.85
CA ILE A 95 24.15 36.79 -27.91
C ILE A 95 22.84 37.09 -28.64
N SER A 96 22.35 36.11 -29.37
CA SER A 96 21.04 36.20 -30.01
C SER A 96 19.89 36.05 -29.00
N ILE A 97 18.71 36.52 -29.40
CA ILE A 97 17.49 36.39 -28.57
C ILE A 97 17.20 34.92 -28.23
N ARG A 98 17.57 33.99 -29.10
CA ARG A 98 17.47 32.55 -28.89
C ARG A 98 18.33 32.07 -27.72
N ILE A 99 19.57 32.56 -27.61
CA ILE A 99 20.50 32.24 -26.52
C ILE A 99 19.98 32.83 -25.22
N ALA A 100 19.55 34.10 -25.21
CA ALA A 100 18.97 34.74 -24.04
C ALA A 100 17.74 33.97 -23.52
N LEU A 101 16.84 33.54 -24.41
CA LEU A 101 15.67 32.74 -24.06
C LEU A 101 16.07 31.37 -23.48
N THR A 102 17.06 30.71 -24.08
CA THR A 102 17.54 29.38 -23.57
C THR A 102 18.12 29.54 -22.16
N VAL A 103 18.89 30.57 -21.89
CA VAL A 103 19.44 30.86 -20.55
C VAL A 103 18.31 31.10 -19.54
N VAL A 104 17.32 31.94 -19.88
CA VAL A 104 16.16 32.19 -19.01
C VAL A 104 15.38 30.93 -18.71
N ILE A 105 15.14 30.11 -19.73
CA ILE A 105 14.42 28.80 -19.55
C ILE A 105 15.22 27.87 -18.65
N MET A 106 16.53 27.74 -18.87
CA MET A 106 17.42 26.90 -18.08
C MET A 106 17.46 27.30 -16.59
N PHE A 107 17.61 28.61 -16.32
CA PHE A 107 17.56 29.14 -14.96
C PHE A 107 16.19 28.97 -14.32
N GLY A 108 15.09 29.22 -15.06
CA GLY A 108 13.74 29.05 -14.60
C GLY A 108 13.44 27.58 -14.25
N LEU A 109 13.86 26.66 -15.11
CA LEU A 109 13.69 25.23 -14.88
C LEU A 109 14.57 24.73 -13.71
N GLY A 110 15.83 25.18 -13.64
CA GLY A 110 16.71 24.89 -12.51
C GLY A 110 16.12 25.37 -11.18
N PHE A 111 15.58 26.57 -11.15
CA PHE A 111 14.89 27.10 -9.97
C PHE A 111 13.64 26.29 -9.62
N LEU A 112 12.84 25.92 -10.61
CA LEU A 112 11.66 25.08 -10.42
C LEU A 112 12.05 23.73 -9.84
N VAL A 113 13.08 23.08 -10.38
CA VAL A 113 13.61 21.80 -9.87
C VAL A 113 14.08 21.93 -8.42
N LEU A 114 14.76 23.04 -8.08
CA LEU A 114 15.16 23.33 -6.69
C LEU A 114 13.96 23.49 -5.76
N LEU A 115 12.94 24.25 -6.16
CA LEU A 115 11.72 24.41 -5.36
C LEU A 115 11.02 23.07 -5.08
N PHE A 116 10.89 22.23 -6.10
CA PHE A 116 10.32 20.88 -5.93
C PHE A 116 11.21 19.99 -5.07
N SER A 117 12.54 20.09 -5.19
CA SER A 117 13.48 19.34 -4.36
C SER A 117 13.35 19.71 -2.88
N PHE A 118 13.22 20.98 -2.55
CA PHE A 118 13.02 21.41 -1.16
C PHE A 118 11.67 20.95 -0.58
N ARG A 119 10.60 20.94 -1.36
CA ARG A 119 9.31 20.39 -0.93
C ARG A 119 9.37 18.88 -0.67
N ARG A 120 10.08 18.13 -1.52
CA ARG A 120 10.31 16.68 -1.34
C ARG A 120 11.23 16.35 -0.14
N SER A 121 12.14 17.26 0.24
CA SER A 121 13.11 17.04 1.31
C SER A 121 12.48 16.91 2.71
N ARG A 122 11.27 17.40 2.93
CA ARG A 122 10.59 17.29 4.24
C ARG A 122 10.27 15.84 4.63
N LEU A 123 10.18 14.91 3.69
CA LEU A 123 9.85 13.50 3.95
C LEU A 123 11.08 12.59 4.04
N GLY A 124 12.32 13.10 3.84
CA GLY A 124 13.56 12.32 3.98
C GLY A 124 13.76 11.18 2.97
N VAL A 125 12.75 10.85 2.17
CA VAL A 125 12.75 9.77 1.20
C VAL A 125 12.27 10.31 -0.14
N ALA A 126 13.16 10.38 -1.12
CA ALA A 126 12.85 10.93 -2.44
C ALA A 126 13.20 9.95 -3.57
N GLY A 127 12.42 10.04 -4.64
CA GLY A 127 12.62 9.28 -5.88
C GLY A 127 12.05 7.86 -5.82
N ILE A 128 12.49 7.02 -6.74
CA ILE A 128 12.08 5.62 -6.92
C ILE A 128 12.19 4.80 -5.61
N GLN A 129 13.17 5.11 -4.74
CA GLN A 129 13.32 4.45 -3.45
C GLN A 129 12.20 4.77 -2.46
N GLY A 130 11.61 5.98 -2.52
CA GLY A 130 10.46 6.34 -1.72
C GLY A 130 9.20 5.58 -2.12
N GLU A 131 8.95 5.48 -3.42
CA GLU A 131 7.83 4.70 -3.94
C GLU A 131 7.98 3.20 -3.63
N GLN A 132 9.19 2.67 -3.77
CA GLN A 132 9.49 1.27 -3.40
C GLN A 132 9.28 1.00 -1.91
N MET A 133 9.64 1.95 -1.03
CA MET A 133 9.39 1.82 0.42
C MET A 133 7.89 1.79 0.72
N PHE A 134 7.08 2.61 0.06
CA PHE A 134 5.63 2.57 0.22
C PHE A 134 5.02 1.27 -0.29
N VAL A 135 5.49 0.75 -1.43
CA VAL A 135 5.07 -0.54 -1.96
C VAL A 135 5.45 -1.69 -1.01
N ASP A 136 6.68 -1.70 -0.50
CA ASP A 136 7.15 -2.71 0.47
C ASP A 136 6.35 -2.64 1.78
N LEU A 137 6.01 -1.43 2.21
CA LEU A 137 5.21 -1.18 3.41
C LEU A 137 3.76 -1.69 3.22
N ARG A 138 3.13 -1.39 2.07
CA ARG A 138 1.83 -1.95 1.68
C ARG A 138 1.86 -3.47 1.67
N ASP A 139 2.87 -4.06 1.04
CA ASP A 139 3.00 -5.51 0.93
C ASP A 139 3.22 -6.19 2.30
N ARG A 140 3.83 -5.48 3.25
CA ARG A 140 3.93 -5.92 4.65
C ARG A 140 2.57 -5.91 5.35
N ILE A 141 1.74 -4.88 5.13
CA ILE A 141 0.38 -4.82 5.68
C ILE A 141 -0.47 -5.97 5.13
N LEU A 142 -0.46 -6.14 3.82
CA LEU A 142 -1.19 -7.21 3.17
C LEU A 142 -0.75 -8.59 3.67
N ARG A 143 0.54 -8.77 3.98
CA ARG A 143 1.06 -10.01 4.61
C ARG A 143 0.63 -10.20 6.06
N GLN A 144 0.43 -9.13 6.83
CA GLN A 144 -0.12 -9.22 8.19
C GLN A 144 -1.60 -9.65 8.20
N GLY A 145 -2.34 -9.34 7.14
CA GLY A 145 -3.69 -9.86 6.89
C GLY A 145 -3.73 -11.30 6.36
N GLY A 146 -2.56 -11.93 6.19
CA GLY A 146 -2.45 -13.31 5.75
C GLY A 146 -3.13 -14.26 6.74
N ILE A 147 -4.05 -15.09 6.23
CA ILE A 147 -4.72 -16.08 7.05
C ILE A 147 -3.70 -17.12 7.54
N PRO A 148 -3.59 -17.38 8.85
CA PRO A 148 -2.68 -18.38 9.39
C PRO A 148 -3.07 -19.78 8.94
N ALA A 149 -2.16 -20.75 9.06
CA ALA A 149 -2.45 -22.15 8.79
C ALA A 149 -3.58 -22.66 9.71
N LEU A 150 -4.63 -23.19 9.13
CA LEU A 150 -5.83 -23.68 9.81
C LEU A 150 -5.97 -25.20 9.67
N PRO A 151 -6.71 -25.86 10.58
CA PRO A 151 -7.13 -27.25 10.41
C PRO A 151 -7.94 -27.45 9.11
N GLU A 152 -7.86 -28.63 8.50
CA GLU A 152 -8.47 -28.95 7.19
C GLU A 152 -9.99 -28.72 7.12
N GLN A 153 -10.66 -28.79 8.26
CA GLN A 153 -12.10 -28.51 8.36
C GLN A 153 -12.45 -27.03 8.21
N TRP A 154 -11.48 -26.14 8.12
CA TRP A 154 -11.70 -24.72 7.97
C TRP A 154 -11.12 -24.20 6.67
N TYR A 155 -11.92 -23.42 5.97
CA TYR A 155 -11.48 -22.61 4.84
C TYR A 155 -11.73 -21.13 5.17
N VAL A 156 -10.69 -20.31 5.07
CA VAL A 156 -10.79 -18.86 5.30
C VAL A 156 -10.08 -18.15 4.15
N ALA A 157 -10.76 -17.20 3.55
CA ALA A 157 -10.22 -16.36 2.50
C ALA A 157 -10.50 -14.89 2.79
N ALA A 158 -9.47 -14.06 2.66
CA ALA A 158 -9.53 -12.62 2.80
C ALA A 158 -9.21 -11.94 1.47
N GLU A 159 -10.04 -11.01 1.03
CA GLU A 159 -9.86 -10.25 -0.18
C GLU A 159 -9.98 -8.76 0.09
N LEU A 160 -9.11 -7.98 -0.54
CA LEU A 160 -9.05 -6.53 -0.42
C LEU A 160 -8.96 -5.89 -1.81
N ARG A 161 -9.72 -4.84 -2.05
CA ARG A 161 -9.68 -4.06 -3.29
C ARG A 161 -9.71 -2.57 -2.97
N SER A 162 -8.68 -1.85 -3.38
CA SER A 162 -8.59 -0.41 -3.20
C SER A 162 -9.41 0.37 -4.21
N ALA A 163 -9.96 1.50 -3.80
CA ALA A 163 -10.66 2.44 -4.65
C ALA A 163 -9.76 2.99 -5.76
N GLY A 164 -10.28 3.08 -6.98
CA GLY A 164 -9.60 3.73 -8.10
C GLY A 164 -8.25 3.12 -8.50
N GLY A 165 -7.91 1.90 -8.05
CA GLY A 165 -6.62 1.27 -8.32
C GLY A 165 -5.44 1.93 -7.59
N THR A 166 -5.71 2.69 -6.54
CA THR A 166 -4.66 3.28 -5.69
C THR A 166 -3.87 2.17 -4.99
N PRO A 167 -2.56 2.35 -4.74
CA PRO A 167 -1.76 1.33 -4.06
C PRO A 167 -2.10 1.15 -2.58
N PHE A 168 -2.95 2.03 -1.99
CA PHE A 168 -3.31 2.03 -0.58
C PHE A 168 -4.83 2.05 -0.40
N ALA A 169 -5.34 1.14 0.41
CA ALA A 169 -6.71 1.11 0.90
C ALA A 169 -6.76 1.67 2.33
N GLY A 170 -7.88 2.29 2.70
CA GLY A 170 -8.24 2.57 4.09
C GLY A 170 -8.62 1.28 4.83
N ASP A 171 -9.22 0.34 4.11
CA ASP A 171 -9.61 -0.97 4.63
C ASP A 171 -8.43 -1.89 4.82
N PHE A 172 -8.48 -2.71 5.87
CA PHE A 172 -7.54 -3.81 6.04
C PHE A 172 -8.15 -4.95 6.87
N ILE A 173 -7.55 -6.14 6.74
CA ILE A 173 -7.89 -7.32 7.53
C ILE A 173 -6.63 -7.74 8.27
N VAL A 174 -6.77 -8.10 9.53
CA VAL A 174 -5.71 -8.73 10.33
C VAL A 174 -6.22 -10.04 10.90
N ALA A 175 -5.39 -11.08 10.88
CA ALA A 175 -5.74 -12.40 11.38
C ALA A 175 -4.59 -12.97 12.20
N SER A 176 -4.93 -13.71 13.27
CA SER A 176 -3.98 -14.41 14.10
C SER A 176 -4.58 -15.71 14.60
N ARG A 177 -3.75 -16.73 14.73
CA ARG A 177 -4.14 -17.97 15.42
C ARG A 177 -3.43 -18.04 16.77
N VAL A 178 -4.22 -18.15 17.82
CA VAL A 178 -3.74 -18.30 19.21
C VAL A 178 -4.24 -19.64 19.73
N GLY A 179 -3.38 -20.65 19.68
CA GLY A 179 -3.76 -22.03 19.99
C GLY A 179 -4.83 -22.56 19.02
N GLU A 180 -5.99 -22.94 19.55
CA GLU A 180 -7.15 -23.40 18.76
C GLU A 180 -8.15 -22.29 18.45
N ARG A 181 -7.76 -21.03 18.59
CA ARG A 181 -8.63 -19.89 18.28
C ARG A 181 -8.10 -19.14 17.09
N LEU A 182 -8.99 -18.83 16.16
CA LEU A 182 -8.76 -17.87 15.09
C LEU A 182 -9.36 -16.51 15.52
N GLU A 183 -8.50 -15.49 15.58
CA GLU A 183 -8.86 -14.12 15.83
C GLU A 183 -8.73 -13.35 14.53
N VAL A 184 -9.77 -12.63 14.12
CA VAL A 184 -9.76 -11.80 12.89
C VAL A 184 -10.42 -10.46 13.17
N ALA A 185 -9.83 -9.38 12.67
CA ALA A 185 -10.48 -8.09 12.61
C ALA A 185 -10.52 -7.56 11.18
N VAL A 186 -11.71 -7.14 10.74
CA VAL A 186 -11.92 -6.36 9.51
C VAL A 186 -12.12 -4.93 9.93
N VAL A 187 -11.34 -4.02 9.37
CA VAL A 187 -11.26 -2.62 9.79
C VAL A 187 -11.38 -1.70 8.58
N ASP A 188 -12.18 -0.67 8.71
CA ASP A 188 -12.26 0.43 7.76
C ASP A 188 -11.86 1.73 8.47
N VAL A 189 -10.88 2.44 7.90
CA VAL A 189 -10.31 3.68 8.44
C VAL A 189 -10.90 4.88 7.73
N SER A 190 -11.43 5.81 8.50
CA SER A 190 -12.01 7.06 7.96
C SER A 190 -11.07 7.83 7.04
N GLY A 191 -11.63 8.36 5.94
CA GLY A 191 -10.93 9.19 4.97
C GLY A 191 -10.57 8.44 3.69
N LYS A 192 -9.99 9.18 2.72
CA LYS A 192 -9.61 8.64 1.39
C LYS A 192 -8.20 9.05 0.99
N GLY A 193 -7.60 8.27 0.10
CA GLY A 193 -6.30 8.59 -0.50
C GLY A 193 -5.10 8.31 0.43
N GLN A 194 -3.99 9.02 0.21
CA GLN A 194 -2.72 8.76 0.90
C GLN A 194 -2.79 8.90 2.42
N GLY A 195 -3.60 9.82 2.93
CA GLY A 195 -3.78 10.02 4.38
C GLY A 195 -4.44 8.82 5.06
N ALA A 196 -5.51 8.28 4.47
CA ALA A 196 -6.20 7.09 4.96
C ALA A 196 -5.27 5.86 4.88
N GLY A 197 -4.55 5.68 3.77
CA GLY A 197 -3.59 4.59 3.64
C GLY A 197 -2.46 4.63 4.67
N THR A 198 -1.95 5.82 5.03
CA THR A 198 -0.93 5.97 6.08
C THR A 198 -1.50 5.60 7.46
N ARG A 199 -2.74 6.02 7.75
CA ARG A 199 -3.44 5.65 8.99
C ARG A 199 -3.73 4.15 9.05
N ALA A 200 -4.25 3.56 7.96
CA ALA A 200 -4.50 2.14 7.86
C ALA A 200 -3.22 1.31 8.09
N LEU A 201 -2.08 1.78 7.56
CA LEU A 201 -0.79 1.18 7.80
C LEU A 201 -0.41 1.16 9.28
N LEU A 202 -0.49 2.32 9.94
CA LEU A 202 -0.15 2.44 11.35
C LEU A 202 -1.08 1.57 12.22
N LEU A 203 -2.38 1.60 11.91
CA LEU A 203 -3.40 0.84 12.63
C LEU A 203 -3.28 -0.66 12.41
N SER A 204 -2.98 -1.13 11.20
CA SER A 204 -2.84 -2.56 10.92
C SER A 204 -1.74 -3.20 11.76
N GLY A 205 -0.60 -2.50 11.93
CA GLY A 205 0.47 -2.95 12.81
C GLY A 205 0.06 -3.00 14.28
N ALA A 206 -0.57 -1.94 14.80
CA ALA A 206 -1.01 -1.87 16.18
C ALA A 206 -2.13 -2.89 16.48
N ILE A 207 -3.15 -2.93 15.63
CA ILE A 207 -4.30 -3.84 15.78
C ILE A 207 -3.87 -5.29 15.63
N GLY A 208 -2.96 -5.61 14.69
CA GLY A 208 -2.40 -6.96 14.57
C GLY A 208 -1.64 -7.40 15.80
N GLY A 209 -0.87 -6.50 16.43
CA GLY A 209 -0.20 -6.77 17.71
C GLY A 209 -1.18 -6.98 18.86
N LEU A 210 -2.21 -6.14 18.98
CA LEU A 210 -3.23 -6.24 20.02
C LEU A 210 -4.07 -7.53 19.87
N LEU A 211 -4.41 -7.91 18.62
CA LEU A 211 -5.23 -9.07 18.30
C LEU A 211 -4.62 -10.38 18.83
N SER A 212 -3.31 -10.51 18.78
CA SER A 212 -2.60 -11.72 19.24
C SER A 212 -2.24 -11.69 20.72
N ALA A 213 -2.22 -10.51 21.35
CA ALA A 213 -1.73 -10.32 22.71
C ALA A 213 -2.84 -10.22 23.77
N LEU A 214 -4.06 -9.84 23.38
CA LEU A 214 -5.15 -9.56 24.33
C LEU A 214 -6.27 -10.61 24.26
N PRO A 215 -6.99 -10.80 25.39
CA PRO A 215 -8.25 -11.54 25.37
C PRO A 215 -9.26 -10.88 24.42
N PRO A 216 -10.11 -11.64 23.72
CA PRO A 216 -11.09 -11.13 22.76
C PRO A 216 -11.99 -10.01 23.27
N ARG A 217 -12.38 -10.06 24.54
CA ARG A 217 -13.23 -9.06 25.19
C ARG A 217 -12.56 -7.68 25.35
N ASP A 218 -11.21 -7.66 25.43
CA ASP A 218 -10.44 -6.45 25.73
C ASP A 218 -9.87 -5.81 24.45
N PHE A 219 -9.90 -6.54 23.32
CA PHE A 219 -9.25 -6.15 22.07
C PHE A 219 -9.76 -4.83 21.50
N LEU A 220 -11.10 -4.68 21.25
CA LEU A 220 -11.65 -3.45 20.66
C LEU A 220 -11.51 -2.25 21.60
N ALA A 221 -11.61 -2.45 22.92
CA ALA A 221 -11.40 -1.38 23.90
C ALA A 221 -9.95 -0.87 23.88
N ALA A 222 -8.98 -1.76 23.74
CA ALA A 222 -7.58 -1.40 23.59
C ALA A 222 -7.30 -0.71 22.24
N ALA A 223 -7.90 -1.19 21.16
CA ALA A 223 -7.83 -0.56 19.84
C ALA A 223 -8.40 0.87 19.87
N ASN A 224 -9.57 1.06 20.51
CA ASN A 224 -10.17 2.36 20.73
C ASN A 224 -9.23 3.32 21.49
N THR A 225 -8.66 2.85 22.60
CA THR A 225 -7.71 3.63 23.40
C THR A 225 -6.47 4.00 22.58
N TYR A 226 -6.00 3.10 21.72
CA TYR A 226 -4.87 3.37 20.83
C TYR A 226 -5.20 4.47 19.81
N LEU A 227 -6.38 4.43 19.17
CA LEU A 227 -6.82 5.45 18.21
C LEU A 227 -6.94 6.84 18.88
N LEU A 228 -7.57 6.92 20.03
CA LEU A 228 -7.73 8.18 20.77
C LEU A 228 -6.39 8.88 21.08
N ARG A 229 -5.32 8.11 21.28
CA ARG A 229 -3.97 8.65 21.53
C ARG A 229 -3.27 9.20 20.30
N GLN A 230 -3.77 8.92 19.07
CA GLN A 230 -3.13 9.40 17.86
C GLN A 230 -3.40 10.88 17.57
N ASP A 231 -4.41 11.48 18.24
CA ASP A 231 -4.79 12.89 18.11
C ASP A 231 -4.93 13.35 16.64
N TRP A 232 -5.58 12.53 15.83
CA TRP A 232 -5.86 12.85 14.43
C TRP A 232 -7.10 13.72 14.30
N GLU A 233 -7.06 14.78 13.46
CA GLU A 233 -8.20 15.68 13.21
C GLU A 233 -9.46 14.94 12.73
N GLU A 234 -9.30 13.88 11.93
CA GLU A 234 -10.36 12.96 11.47
C GLU A 234 -9.87 11.53 11.67
N GLY A 235 -9.86 11.05 12.91
CA GLY A 235 -9.20 9.80 13.26
C GLY A 235 -10.12 8.77 13.90
N PHE A 236 -11.15 8.33 13.18
CA PHE A 236 -11.98 7.21 13.61
C PHE A 236 -11.84 6.01 12.66
N ALA A 237 -12.23 4.86 13.15
CA ALA A 237 -12.32 3.66 12.34
C ALA A 237 -13.51 2.82 12.76
N THR A 238 -14.09 2.08 11.81
CA THR A 238 -15.03 1.03 12.11
C THR A 238 -14.31 -0.32 12.14
N ALA A 239 -14.76 -1.26 12.96
CA ALA A 239 -14.17 -2.58 13.04
C ALA A 239 -15.19 -3.64 13.43
N ILE A 240 -15.03 -4.84 12.87
CA ILE A 240 -15.68 -6.05 13.37
C ILE A 240 -14.61 -7.08 13.74
N HIS A 241 -14.73 -7.63 14.94
CA HIS A 241 -13.82 -8.63 15.49
C HIS A 241 -14.52 -9.97 15.61
N LEU A 242 -13.94 -11.00 15.00
CA LEU A 242 -14.33 -12.40 15.11
C LEU A 242 -13.32 -13.14 15.97
N SER A 243 -13.79 -13.81 17.03
CA SER A 243 -13.05 -14.81 17.77
C SER A 243 -13.72 -16.16 17.59
N LEU A 244 -13.05 -17.09 16.91
CA LEU A 244 -13.58 -18.38 16.51
C LEU A 244 -12.77 -19.52 17.12
N ASP A 245 -13.42 -20.38 17.88
CA ASP A 245 -12.86 -21.64 18.35
C ASP A 245 -12.89 -22.69 17.23
N LEU A 246 -11.72 -23.07 16.75
CA LEU A 246 -11.56 -23.97 15.61
C LEU A 246 -11.94 -25.43 15.90
N THR A 247 -12.03 -25.80 17.18
CA THR A 247 -12.42 -27.15 17.59
C THR A 247 -13.93 -27.28 17.64
N THR A 248 -14.60 -26.35 18.33
CA THR A 248 -16.03 -26.41 18.55
C THR A 248 -16.85 -25.73 17.46
N GLY A 249 -16.29 -24.69 16.82
CA GLY A 249 -17.00 -23.80 15.91
C GLY A 249 -17.75 -22.68 16.61
N ARG A 250 -17.62 -22.54 17.92
CA ARG A 250 -18.20 -21.41 18.66
C ARG A 250 -17.47 -20.14 18.31
N TYR A 251 -18.23 -19.09 18.09
CA TYR A 251 -17.67 -17.78 17.79
C TYR A 251 -18.25 -16.67 18.66
N GLU A 252 -17.50 -15.62 18.80
CA GLU A 252 -17.91 -14.33 19.35
C GLU A 252 -17.64 -13.24 18.33
N LEU A 253 -18.63 -12.40 18.05
CA LEU A 253 -18.53 -11.22 17.23
C LEU A 253 -18.67 -9.96 18.10
N ARG A 254 -17.81 -8.97 17.86
CA ARG A 254 -17.93 -7.64 18.45
C ARG A 254 -17.73 -6.61 17.35
N ALA A 255 -18.60 -5.62 17.30
CA ALA A 255 -18.51 -4.54 16.32
C ALA A 255 -18.26 -3.19 16.98
N ALA A 256 -17.57 -2.34 16.26
CA ALA A 256 -17.33 -0.95 16.55
C ALA A 256 -17.80 -0.10 15.36
N GLY A 257 -19.12 0.18 15.28
CA GLY A 257 -19.75 0.93 14.19
C GLY A 257 -19.61 0.30 12.78
N HIS A 258 -19.37 -1.00 12.72
CA HIS A 258 -19.10 -1.73 11.47
C HIS A 258 -20.36 -2.43 10.95
N PRO A 259 -20.48 -2.66 9.61
CA PRO A 259 -21.56 -3.45 9.05
C PRO A 259 -21.72 -4.83 9.73
N PRO A 260 -22.96 -5.38 9.85
CA PRO A 260 -23.20 -6.65 10.50
C PRO A 260 -22.59 -7.81 9.73
N ALA A 261 -22.23 -8.90 10.43
CA ALA A 261 -21.81 -10.12 9.80
C ALA A 261 -23.00 -10.87 9.16
N ALA A 262 -22.74 -11.75 8.20
CA ALA A 262 -23.76 -12.58 7.61
C ALA A 262 -23.36 -14.07 7.69
N LEU A 263 -24.21 -14.88 8.31
CA LEU A 263 -24.04 -16.33 8.46
C LEU A 263 -24.96 -17.09 7.49
N ARG A 264 -24.38 -17.97 6.70
CA ARG A 264 -25.11 -18.93 5.86
C ARG A 264 -25.24 -20.25 6.56
N HIS A 265 -26.45 -20.70 6.79
CA HIS A 265 -26.73 -22.00 7.36
C HIS A 265 -26.76 -23.09 6.27
N ALA A 266 -25.87 -24.08 6.35
CA ALA A 266 -25.79 -25.18 5.37
C ALA A 266 -27.09 -25.95 5.21
N GLY A 267 -27.76 -26.22 6.32
CA GLY A 267 -28.99 -27.04 6.33
C GLY A 267 -30.19 -26.39 5.63
N SER A 268 -30.30 -25.07 5.66
CA SER A 268 -31.41 -24.34 5.04
C SER A 268 -31.02 -23.54 3.78
N GLY A 269 -29.71 -23.31 3.59
CA GLY A 269 -29.20 -22.40 2.57
C GLY A 269 -29.53 -20.91 2.81
N ARG A 270 -30.11 -20.57 3.96
CA ARG A 270 -30.51 -19.20 4.29
C ARG A 270 -29.35 -18.42 4.90
N TRP A 271 -29.33 -17.13 4.56
CA TRP A 271 -28.48 -16.16 5.18
C TRP A 271 -29.19 -15.53 6.39
N GLU A 272 -28.47 -15.39 7.48
CA GLU A 272 -28.86 -14.68 8.70
C GLU A 272 -27.90 -13.51 8.88
N VAL A 273 -28.43 -12.30 9.03
CA VAL A 273 -27.65 -11.11 9.37
C VAL A 273 -27.51 -11.06 10.87
N ILE A 274 -26.26 -11.07 11.36
CA ILE A 274 -25.95 -11.07 12.79
C ILE A 274 -25.67 -9.63 13.19
N GLU A 275 -26.67 -9.01 13.80
CA GLU A 275 -26.54 -7.65 14.32
C GLU A 275 -25.58 -7.61 15.52
N THR A 276 -24.63 -6.73 15.45
CA THR A 276 -23.67 -6.43 16.51
C THR A 276 -23.54 -4.92 16.63
N GLU A 277 -23.74 -4.38 17.82
CA GLU A 277 -23.70 -2.96 18.08
C GLU A 277 -22.48 -2.57 18.91
N GLY A 278 -21.95 -1.40 18.64
CA GLY A 278 -20.87 -0.79 19.41
C GLY A 278 -20.46 0.54 18.81
N PRO A 279 -20.00 1.50 19.63
CA PRO A 279 -19.56 2.80 19.14
C PRO A 279 -18.29 2.69 18.30
N ILE A 280 -18.15 3.57 17.34
CA ILE A 280 -17.00 3.68 16.43
C ILE A 280 -15.72 3.87 17.25
N LEU A 281 -14.60 3.28 16.78
CA LEU A 281 -13.29 3.42 17.40
C LEU A 281 -12.75 4.85 17.24
N GLY A 282 -12.15 5.38 18.30
CA GLY A 282 -11.48 6.67 18.28
C GLY A 282 -12.36 7.87 18.59
N LEU A 283 -13.63 7.68 19.03
CA LEU A 283 -14.55 8.77 19.35
C LEU A 283 -14.84 8.91 20.83
N ILE A 284 -15.00 7.81 21.57
CA ILE A 284 -15.47 7.82 22.95
C ILE A 284 -14.51 7.05 23.83
N GLU A 285 -14.01 7.68 24.89
CA GLU A 285 -13.12 7.03 25.86
C GLU A 285 -13.89 6.06 26.78
N GLY A 286 -13.21 5.02 27.25
CA GLY A 286 -13.78 4.07 28.23
C GLY A 286 -14.88 3.17 27.68
N THR A 287 -14.99 3.03 26.37
CA THR A 287 -16.02 2.24 25.70
C THR A 287 -15.80 0.74 25.87
N THR A 288 -16.92 0.01 26.05
CA THR A 288 -16.96 -1.46 26.05
C THR A 288 -17.75 -1.96 24.83
N TYR A 289 -17.37 -3.14 24.32
CA TYR A 289 -17.96 -3.75 23.12
C TYR A 289 -18.60 -5.09 23.48
N ALA A 290 -19.92 -5.15 23.38
CA ALA A 290 -20.69 -6.38 23.67
C ALA A 290 -20.39 -7.46 22.64
N ALA A 291 -20.43 -8.73 23.06
CA ALA A 291 -20.28 -9.86 22.18
C ALA A 291 -21.64 -10.45 21.79
N THR A 292 -21.82 -10.72 20.50
CA THR A 292 -22.84 -11.64 19.98
C THR A 292 -22.20 -12.99 19.76
N SER A 293 -22.72 -14.03 20.38
CA SER A 293 -22.12 -15.39 20.31
C SER A 293 -22.98 -16.33 19.48
N GLY A 294 -22.34 -17.28 18.80
CA GLY A 294 -23.00 -18.28 18.01
C GLY A 294 -22.10 -19.51 17.77
N GLU A 295 -22.55 -20.38 16.92
CA GLU A 295 -21.82 -21.61 16.54
C GLU A 295 -21.97 -21.87 15.03
N MET A 296 -20.84 -22.05 14.35
CA MET A 296 -20.80 -22.52 12.96
C MET A 296 -20.79 -24.07 12.95
N ARG A 297 -21.72 -24.64 12.24
CA ARG A 297 -21.79 -26.10 11.99
C ARG A 297 -21.04 -26.42 10.70
N SER A 298 -20.77 -27.71 10.46
CA SER A 298 -20.20 -28.15 9.19
C SER A 298 -21.10 -27.73 8.03
N GLY A 299 -20.47 -27.11 7.00
CA GLY A 299 -21.13 -26.56 5.84
C GLY A 299 -21.56 -25.09 5.97
N ASP A 300 -21.54 -24.52 7.19
CA ASP A 300 -21.88 -23.12 7.40
C ASP A 300 -20.77 -22.20 6.87
N ALA A 301 -21.15 -20.99 6.46
CA ALA A 301 -20.21 -19.95 6.02
C ALA A 301 -20.55 -18.59 6.63
N LEU A 302 -19.53 -17.86 7.08
CA LEU A 302 -19.66 -16.51 7.66
C LEU A 302 -18.95 -15.51 6.77
N LEU A 303 -19.59 -14.37 6.51
CA LEU A 303 -19.03 -13.22 5.81
C LEU A 303 -18.88 -12.06 6.77
N LEU A 304 -17.69 -11.42 6.72
CA LEU A 304 -17.43 -10.11 7.29
C LEU A 304 -16.95 -9.20 6.16
N TYR A 305 -17.41 -7.97 6.12
CA TYR A 305 -17.18 -7.08 4.98
C TYR A 305 -17.28 -5.61 5.38
N THR A 306 -16.54 -4.75 4.70
CA THR A 306 -16.62 -3.30 4.87
C THR A 306 -17.79 -2.69 4.11
N ASP A 307 -18.14 -1.46 4.44
CA ASP A 307 -19.27 -0.73 3.87
C ASP A 307 -19.16 -0.54 2.35
N GLY A 308 -17.94 -0.42 1.79
CA GLY A 308 -17.72 -0.36 0.35
C GLY A 308 -18.26 -1.55 -0.45
N MET A 309 -18.57 -2.69 0.23
CA MET A 309 -19.25 -3.83 -0.39
C MET A 309 -20.78 -3.60 -0.54
N VAL A 310 -21.38 -2.81 0.31
CA VAL A 310 -22.84 -2.72 0.44
C VAL A 310 -23.36 -1.30 0.26
N GLU A 311 -22.60 -0.28 0.62
CA GLU A 311 -22.99 1.11 0.52
C GLU A 311 -22.68 1.72 -0.86
N THR A 312 -23.58 2.55 -1.35
CA THR A 312 -23.37 3.43 -2.51
C THR A 312 -24.07 4.76 -2.27
N ARG A 313 -23.68 5.82 -2.99
CA ARG A 313 -24.31 7.16 -2.87
C ARG A 313 -25.84 7.16 -3.03
N THR A 314 -26.43 6.12 -3.62
CA THR A 314 -27.86 6.04 -3.97
C THR A 314 -28.55 4.85 -3.33
N ARG A 315 -27.87 4.04 -2.53
CA ARG A 315 -28.42 2.83 -1.92
C ARG A 315 -28.12 2.82 -0.46
N ASP A 316 -29.13 2.53 0.34
CA ASP A 316 -29.03 2.29 1.76
C ASP A 316 -28.32 0.95 2.07
N ILE A 317 -27.69 0.83 3.24
CA ILE A 317 -26.90 -0.34 3.66
C ILE A 317 -27.73 -1.63 3.61
N GLY A 318 -28.99 -1.62 4.09
CA GLY A 318 -29.84 -2.81 4.11
C GLY A 318 -30.06 -3.39 2.72
N SER A 319 -30.46 -2.56 1.75
CA SER A 319 -30.62 -2.98 0.34
C SER A 319 -29.29 -3.43 -0.28
N GLY A 320 -28.16 -2.89 0.19
CA GLY A 320 -26.82 -3.31 -0.22
C GLY A 320 -26.48 -4.70 0.28
N ILE A 321 -26.78 -4.98 1.56
CA ILE A 321 -26.60 -6.30 2.18
C ILE A 321 -27.41 -7.38 1.44
N ASP A 322 -28.70 -7.12 1.20
CA ASP A 322 -29.57 -8.06 0.48
C ASP A 322 -29.02 -8.42 -0.91
N LYS A 323 -28.56 -7.40 -1.64
CA LYS A 323 -27.93 -7.61 -2.95
C LYS A 323 -26.64 -8.43 -2.84
N MET A 324 -25.78 -8.13 -1.87
CA MET A 324 -24.54 -8.88 -1.63
C MET A 324 -24.84 -10.34 -1.30
N LEU A 325 -25.77 -10.60 -0.41
CA LEU A 325 -26.15 -11.96 -0.02
C LEU A 325 -26.75 -12.75 -1.17
N GLY A 326 -27.58 -12.11 -2.00
CA GLY A 326 -28.10 -12.73 -3.23
C GLY A 326 -27.01 -13.11 -4.24
N GLN A 327 -25.95 -12.29 -4.37
CA GLN A 327 -24.80 -12.61 -5.21
C GLN A 327 -23.94 -13.72 -4.56
N ALA A 328 -23.71 -13.63 -3.25
CA ALA A 328 -22.94 -14.62 -2.50
C ALA A 328 -23.59 -16.01 -2.63
N GLU A 329 -24.93 -16.11 -2.48
CA GLU A 329 -25.66 -17.38 -2.66
C GLU A 329 -25.44 -17.98 -4.05
N ARG A 330 -25.42 -17.15 -5.09
CA ARG A 330 -25.20 -17.60 -6.46
C ARG A 330 -23.75 -18.05 -6.70
N LEU A 331 -22.77 -17.33 -6.15
CA LEU A 331 -21.35 -17.50 -6.43
C LEU A 331 -20.68 -18.56 -5.54
N LEU A 332 -21.28 -18.88 -4.39
CA LEU A 332 -20.79 -19.91 -3.45
C LEU A 332 -21.47 -21.26 -3.62
N ARG A 333 -22.36 -21.45 -4.61
CA ARG A 333 -23.01 -22.74 -4.84
C ARG A 333 -22.01 -23.84 -5.13
N GLY A 334 -21.84 -24.74 -4.14
CA GLY A 334 -21.01 -25.95 -4.26
C GLY A 334 -19.51 -25.73 -4.15
N ASP A 335 -19.01 -24.49 -4.16
CA ASP A 335 -17.59 -24.20 -4.07
C ASP A 335 -17.32 -22.89 -3.34
N PHE A 336 -16.65 -22.98 -2.19
CA PHE A 336 -16.23 -21.84 -1.40
C PHE A 336 -14.80 -21.40 -1.74
N GLU A 337 -13.99 -22.24 -2.41
CA GLU A 337 -12.62 -21.90 -2.79
C GLU A 337 -12.64 -20.78 -3.84
N GLY A 338 -11.88 -19.73 -3.60
CA GLY A 338 -11.92 -18.51 -4.43
C GLY A 338 -13.25 -17.73 -4.37
N GLY A 339 -14.20 -18.13 -3.50
CA GLY A 339 -15.50 -17.49 -3.35
C GLY A 339 -15.42 -16.03 -2.94
N ALA A 340 -14.53 -15.68 -2.03
CA ALA A 340 -14.32 -14.30 -1.62
C ALA A 340 -13.91 -13.41 -2.80
N ALA A 341 -12.98 -13.86 -3.65
CA ALA A 341 -12.56 -13.15 -4.84
C ALA A 341 -13.72 -12.95 -5.84
N ARG A 342 -14.50 -14.02 -6.09
CA ARG A 342 -15.68 -13.94 -6.98
C ARG A 342 -16.73 -12.94 -6.48
N ILE A 343 -16.97 -12.90 -5.16
CA ILE A 343 -17.95 -11.99 -4.56
C ILE A 343 -17.46 -10.56 -4.67
N ILE A 344 -16.22 -10.24 -4.24
CA ILE A 344 -15.71 -8.87 -4.23
C ILE A 344 -15.60 -8.27 -5.64
N GLU A 345 -15.36 -9.10 -6.66
CA GLU A 345 -15.33 -8.68 -8.07
C GLU A 345 -16.73 -8.40 -8.65
N SER A 346 -17.76 -9.13 -8.18
CA SER A 346 -19.13 -9.02 -8.68
C SER A 346 -19.90 -7.87 -8.06
N ILE A 347 -19.48 -7.34 -6.92
CA ILE A 347 -20.23 -6.39 -6.10
C ILE A 347 -19.36 -5.18 -5.76
N GLY A 348 -20.02 -4.08 -5.47
CA GLY A 348 -19.41 -2.91 -4.87
C GLY A 348 -19.16 -1.76 -5.82
N SER A 349 -18.86 -0.64 -5.23
CA SER A 349 -18.46 0.59 -5.89
C SER A 349 -16.97 0.52 -6.23
N ARG A 350 -16.59 0.85 -7.46
CA ARG A 350 -15.16 1.04 -7.81
C ARG A 350 -14.57 2.30 -7.19
N ASN A 351 -15.40 3.09 -6.52
CA ASN A 351 -15.04 4.38 -5.94
C ASN A 351 -14.78 4.31 -4.43
N ASP A 352 -14.88 3.12 -3.81
CA ASP A 352 -14.58 2.90 -2.40
C ASP A 352 -13.70 1.66 -2.19
N ASP A 353 -12.96 1.67 -1.08
CA ASP A 353 -12.20 0.52 -0.64
C ASP A 353 -13.15 -0.60 -0.26
N ARG A 354 -12.74 -1.85 -0.44
CA ARG A 354 -13.58 -3.02 -0.16
C ARG A 354 -12.76 -4.12 0.43
N ALA A 355 -13.22 -4.63 1.56
CA ALA A 355 -12.67 -5.82 2.20
C ALA A 355 -13.76 -6.86 2.39
N LEU A 356 -13.41 -8.11 2.19
CA LEU A 356 -14.29 -9.26 2.39
C LEU A 356 -13.50 -10.41 3.02
N LEU A 357 -14.00 -10.93 4.13
CA LEU A 357 -13.54 -12.15 4.74
C LEU A 357 -14.64 -13.22 4.59
N LEU A 358 -14.29 -14.37 4.07
CA LEU A 358 -15.15 -15.56 4.01
C LEU A 358 -14.55 -16.64 4.93
N VAL A 359 -15.32 -17.09 5.90
CA VAL A 359 -15.00 -18.24 6.77
C VAL A 359 -15.97 -19.36 6.47
N HIS A 360 -15.48 -20.54 6.19
CA HIS A 360 -16.31 -21.72 5.91
C HIS A 360 -15.84 -22.93 6.73
N ARG A 361 -16.76 -23.57 7.44
CA ARG A 361 -16.53 -24.83 8.13
C ARG A 361 -16.89 -25.98 7.20
N ARG A 362 -15.89 -26.71 6.72
CA ARG A 362 -16.07 -27.87 5.82
C ARG A 362 -16.78 -29.05 6.50
#